data_9c3df1a5b3fdd89480a57723e381bf5f
#
_entry.id   9c3df1a5b3fdd89480a57723e381bf5f
#
_cell.length_a   1.000
_cell.length_b   1.000
_cell.length_c   1.000
_cell.angle_alpha   90.00
_cell.angle_beta   90.00
_cell.angle_gamma   90.00
#
_symmetry.space_group_name_H-M   'P 1'
#
loop_
_entity.id
_entity.type
_entity.pdbx_description
1 polymer ?
#
loop_
_entity_poly.entity_id
_entity_poly.type
_entity_poly.pdbx_seq_one_letter_code
_entity_poly.pdbx_strand_id
1 'polypeptide(L)'
;AAEDYTTLVLCPKNLESMWQEHLDAYGVEGARVVPYSMADKVLPDLKLYKLVICDESHNLRNDTTRAHEAISEYVRRNSSKVLLLTATPYNLAFADVANQLALYIEEDEDLGIVPSAAMAKDHTLADKVDGKTNTLVAFKRSEESDDWRRLMSDHLVRRTRSFIKKSAKKKLVTLTDGTVQER
;
A
#
# COMPACT_ATOMS: atom_id res chain seq x y z
N ALA A 1 -23.64 12.14 -1.14
CA ALA A 1 -23.71 11.09 -0.14
C ALA A 1 -22.28 10.65 0.12
N ALA A 2 -21.82 10.76 1.37
CA ALA A 2 -20.54 10.16 1.77
C ALA A 2 -20.74 8.65 1.61
N GLU A 3 -19.90 8.01 0.79
CA GLU A 3 -19.87 6.55 0.74
C GLU A 3 -19.33 6.07 2.08
N ASP A 4 -20.15 5.36 2.86
CA ASP A 4 -19.71 4.70 4.08
C ASP A 4 -18.71 3.58 3.70
N TYR A 5 -17.44 3.93 3.68
CA TYR A 5 -16.38 2.95 3.48
C TYR A 5 -16.16 2.19 4.77
N THR A 6 -16.63 0.94 4.80
CA THR A 6 -16.16 0.01 5.83
C THR A 6 -14.67 -0.23 5.65
N THR A 7 -13.88 -0.05 6.70
CA THR A 7 -12.42 -0.07 6.64
C THR A 7 -11.84 -1.23 7.42
N LEU A 8 -10.96 -2.00 6.77
CA LEU A 8 -10.13 -3.00 7.41
C LEU A 8 -8.71 -2.46 7.55
N VAL A 9 -8.18 -2.46 8.76
CA VAL A 9 -6.78 -2.11 9.03
C VAL A 9 -6.00 -3.37 9.33
N LEU A 10 -4.95 -3.61 8.55
CA LEU A 10 -3.99 -4.68 8.73
C LEU A 10 -2.67 -4.08 9.19
N CYS A 11 -2.11 -4.58 10.28
CA CYS A 11 -0.92 -3.98 10.89
C CYS A 11 -0.07 -5.02 11.61
N PRO A 12 1.18 -4.69 11.97
CA PRO A 12 1.95 -5.48 12.94
C PRO A 12 1.23 -5.60 14.29
N LYS A 13 1.40 -6.73 14.97
CA LYS A 13 0.69 -7.02 16.24
C LYS A 13 0.89 -5.93 17.32
N ASN A 14 2.08 -5.36 17.39
CA ASN A 14 2.41 -4.29 18.34
C ASN A 14 1.70 -2.94 18.07
N LEU A 15 1.11 -2.76 16.89
CA LEU A 15 0.37 -1.54 16.52
C LEU A 15 -1.16 -1.73 16.63
N GLU A 16 -1.64 -2.90 16.93
CA GLU A 16 -3.06 -3.22 17.00
C GLU A 16 -3.82 -2.33 18.00
N SER A 17 -3.31 -2.21 19.23
CA SER A 17 -3.94 -1.37 20.27
C SER A 17 -3.95 0.11 19.87
N MET A 18 -2.85 0.61 19.32
CA MET A 18 -2.75 2.00 18.84
C MET A 18 -3.81 2.29 17.76
N TRP A 19 -3.97 1.39 16.80
CA TRP A 19 -5.00 1.56 15.77
C TRP A 19 -6.41 1.54 16.36
N GLN A 20 -6.69 0.62 17.30
CA GLN A 20 -7.99 0.56 17.95
C GLN A 20 -8.30 1.85 18.72
N GLU A 21 -7.34 2.34 19.51
CA GLU A 21 -7.48 3.60 20.26
C GLU A 21 -7.74 4.80 19.33
N HIS A 22 -7.06 4.84 18.16
CA HIS A 22 -7.30 5.92 17.20
C HIS A 22 -8.69 5.83 16.55
N LEU A 23 -9.12 4.65 16.15
CA LEU A 23 -10.45 4.46 15.57
C LEU A 23 -11.55 4.88 16.56
N ASP A 24 -11.40 4.49 17.82
CA ASP A 24 -12.34 4.85 18.89
C ASP A 24 -12.31 6.37 19.16
N ALA A 25 -11.12 6.97 19.26
CA ALA A 25 -10.95 8.40 19.52
C ALA A 25 -11.53 9.30 18.41
N TYR A 26 -11.51 8.83 17.16
CA TYR A 26 -12.07 9.55 16.02
C TYR A 26 -13.51 9.12 15.66
N GLY A 27 -14.10 8.21 16.42
CA GLY A 27 -15.47 7.72 16.20
C GLY A 27 -15.63 7.04 14.82
N VAL A 28 -14.62 6.31 14.36
CA VAL A 28 -14.66 5.63 13.06
C VAL A 28 -15.45 4.34 13.19
N GLU A 29 -16.74 4.41 12.88
CA GLU A 29 -17.63 3.26 12.92
C GLU A 29 -17.37 2.30 11.73
N GLY A 30 -17.61 1.00 11.96
CA GLY A 30 -17.50 -0.03 10.91
C GLY A 30 -16.08 -0.39 10.52
N ALA A 31 -15.06 0.13 11.21
CA ALA A 31 -13.67 -0.28 11.03
C ALA A 31 -13.35 -1.54 11.84
N ARG A 32 -12.37 -2.32 11.37
CA ARG A 32 -11.83 -3.47 12.08
C ARG A 32 -10.31 -3.50 11.95
N VAL A 33 -9.63 -3.82 13.04
CA VAL A 33 -8.18 -4.02 13.07
C VAL A 33 -7.88 -5.51 13.14
N VAL A 34 -6.95 -5.97 12.29
CA VAL A 34 -6.48 -7.37 12.28
C VAL A 34 -4.96 -7.35 12.12
N PRO A 35 -4.22 -7.96 13.05
CA PRO A 35 -2.77 -8.06 12.91
C PRO A 35 -2.38 -9.06 11.81
N TYR A 36 -1.26 -8.79 11.14
CA TYR A 36 -0.75 -9.66 10.06
C TYR A 36 -0.62 -11.13 10.47
N SER A 37 -0.24 -11.38 11.72
CA SER A 37 -0.12 -12.74 12.26
C SER A 37 -1.42 -13.53 12.35
N MET A 38 -2.57 -12.85 12.16
CA MET A 38 -3.90 -13.46 12.18
C MET A 38 -4.59 -13.41 10.82
N ALA A 39 -3.94 -12.81 9.81
CA ALA A 39 -4.56 -12.58 8.51
C ALA A 39 -5.05 -13.88 7.85
N ASP A 40 -4.22 -14.90 7.81
CA ASP A 40 -4.53 -16.23 7.23
C ASP A 40 -5.70 -16.94 7.91
N LYS A 41 -5.97 -16.64 9.18
CA LYS A 41 -7.06 -17.26 9.96
C LYS A 41 -8.35 -16.48 9.93
N VAL A 42 -8.26 -15.15 9.80
CA VAL A 42 -9.40 -14.24 9.95
C VAL A 42 -10.00 -13.85 8.60
N LEU A 43 -9.16 -13.55 7.61
CA LEU A 43 -9.62 -13.00 6.33
C LEU A 43 -10.50 -13.94 5.50
N PRO A 44 -10.31 -15.27 5.50
CA PRO A 44 -11.18 -16.17 4.71
C PRO A 44 -12.66 -16.02 5.03
N ASP A 45 -13.02 -15.87 6.30
CA ASP A 45 -14.40 -15.79 6.78
C ASP A 45 -14.86 -14.34 7.05
N LEU A 46 -14.00 -13.36 6.77
CA LEU A 46 -14.31 -11.97 7.08
C LEU A 46 -15.29 -11.39 6.06
N LYS A 47 -16.28 -10.62 6.57
CA LYS A 47 -17.18 -9.84 5.71
C LYS A 47 -16.42 -8.86 4.83
N LEU A 48 -17.08 -8.40 3.76
CA LEU A 48 -16.54 -7.39 2.85
C LEU A 48 -16.20 -6.08 3.56
N TYR A 49 -14.99 -5.60 3.35
CA TYR A 49 -14.52 -4.24 3.63
C TYR A 49 -14.08 -3.58 2.33
N LYS A 50 -14.63 -2.40 2.05
CA LYS A 50 -14.34 -1.68 0.78
C LYS A 50 -12.93 -1.07 0.73
N LEU A 51 -12.38 -0.73 1.89
CA LEU A 51 -11.03 -0.18 2.02
C LEU A 51 -10.19 -1.09 2.93
N VAL A 52 -9.02 -1.47 2.44
CA VAL A 52 -8.00 -2.20 3.21
C VAL A 52 -6.79 -1.29 3.38
N ILE A 53 -6.44 -0.98 4.61
CA ILE A 53 -5.23 -0.23 4.96
C ILE A 53 -4.21 -1.23 5.48
N CYS A 54 -3.03 -1.29 4.88
CA CYS A 54 -1.91 -2.09 5.34
C CYS A 54 -0.84 -1.17 5.92
N ASP A 55 -0.78 -1.08 7.25
CA ASP A 55 0.22 -0.27 7.94
C ASP A 55 1.54 -1.01 8.10
N GLU A 56 2.65 -0.26 7.96
CA GLU A 56 4.01 -0.83 7.87
C GLU A 56 4.08 -1.94 6.80
N SER A 57 3.56 -1.63 5.61
CA SER A 57 3.38 -2.59 4.50
C SER A 57 4.69 -3.24 4.02
N HIS A 58 5.84 -2.69 4.39
CA HIS A 58 7.14 -3.34 4.16
C HIS A 58 7.25 -4.73 4.82
N ASN A 59 6.39 -5.05 5.81
CA ASN A 59 6.29 -6.40 6.37
C ASN A 59 5.68 -7.41 5.38
N LEU A 60 5.02 -6.94 4.33
CA LEU A 60 4.41 -7.75 3.27
C LEU A 60 5.28 -7.86 2.00
N ARG A 61 6.56 -7.51 2.10
CA ARG A 61 7.51 -7.59 0.98
C ARG A 61 7.82 -9.01 0.50
N ASN A 62 7.52 -10.02 1.31
CA ASN A 62 7.69 -11.42 0.95
C ASN A 62 6.33 -12.01 0.55
N ASP A 63 6.15 -12.23 -0.75
CA ASP A 63 4.92 -12.75 -1.37
C ASP A 63 4.65 -14.24 -1.07
N THR A 64 5.64 -14.96 -0.52
CA THR A 64 5.49 -16.38 -0.14
C THR A 64 4.90 -16.56 1.27
N THR A 65 4.59 -15.49 1.97
CA THR A 65 4.02 -15.58 3.32
C THR A 65 2.51 -15.83 3.26
N ARG A 66 2.00 -16.64 4.21
CA ARG A 66 0.57 -16.88 4.36
C ARG A 66 -0.25 -15.60 4.54
N ALA A 67 0.33 -14.61 5.22
CA ALA A 67 -0.32 -13.32 5.41
C ALA A 67 -0.47 -12.59 4.07
N HIS A 68 0.58 -12.54 3.24
CA HIS A 68 0.53 -11.90 1.92
C HIS A 68 -0.50 -12.58 1.03
N GLU A 69 -0.49 -13.91 0.95
CA GLU A 69 -1.42 -14.70 0.16
C GLU A 69 -2.89 -14.45 0.60
N ALA A 70 -3.16 -14.54 1.91
CA ALA A 70 -4.51 -14.31 2.44
C ALA A 70 -5.00 -12.88 2.19
N ILE A 71 -4.14 -11.87 2.31
CA ILE A 71 -4.48 -10.47 2.05
C ILE A 71 -4.76 -10.25 0.56
N SER A 72 -3.91 -10.75 -0.30
CA SER A 72 -4.04 -10.64 -1.75
C SER A 72 -5.33 -11.31 -2.24
N GLU A 73 -5.63 -12.52 -1.76
CA GLU A 73 -6.88 -13.22 -2.07
C GLU A 73 -8.10 -12.45 -1.57
N TYR A 74 -8.05 -11.95 -0.32
CA TYR A 74 -9.13 -11.15 0.25
C TYR A 74 -9.41 -9.88 -0.57
N VAL A 75 -8.36 -9.13 -0.92
CA VAL A 75 -8.47 -7.89 -1.70
C VAL A 75 -9.09 -8.15 -3.06
N ARG A 76 -8.63 -9.18 -3.78
CA ARG A 76 -9.14 -9.56 -5.10
C ARG A 76 -10.59 -10.04 -5.04
N ARG A 77 -10.90 -10.99 -4.16
CA ARG A 77 -12.26 -11.54 -3.98
C ARG A 77 -13.29 -10.43 -3.71
N ASN A 78 -12.90 -9.40 -2.98
CA ASN A 78 -13.79 -8.33 -2.56
C ASN A 78 -13.69 -7.07 -3.41
N SER A 79 -12.78 -7.00 -4.38
CA SER A 79 -12.46 -5.79 -5.15
C SER A 79 -12.21 -4.58 -4.24
N SER A 80 -11.51 -4.81 -3.13
CA SER A 80 -11.26 -3.77 -2.13
C SER A 80 -10.23 -2.76 -2.65
N LYS A 81 -10.43 -1.47 -2.32
CA LYS A 81 -9.38 -0.47 -2.50
C LYS A 81 -8.29 -0.70 -1.46
N VAL A 82 -7.04 -0.54 -1.85
CA VAL A 82 -5.89 -0.78 -0.95
C VAL A 82 -5.10 0.50 -0.73
N LEU A 83 -4.74 0.74 0.53
CA LEU A 83 -3.82 1.79 0.93
C LEU A 83 -2.65 1.17 1.69
N LEU A 84 -1.47 1.24 1.10
CA LEU A 84 -0.23 0.77 1.72
C LEU A 84 0.47 1.94 2.41
N LEU A 85 0.71 1.83 3.71
CA LEU A 85 1.44 2.82 4.50
C LEU A 85 2.79 2.25 4.88
N THR A 86 3.86 2.95 4.52
CA THR A 86 5.22 2.58 4.90
C THR A 86 6.16 3.78 4.92
N ALA A 87 7.07 3.81 5.88
CA ALA A 87 8.15 4.78 5.91
C ALA A 87 9.27 4.42 4.93
N THR A 88 9.39 3.15 4.56
CA THR A 88 10.50 2.59 3.77
C THR A 88 9.97 1.67 2.67
N PRO A 89 9.40 2.23 1.57
CA PRO A 89 8.88 1.41 0.47
C PRO A 89 9.98 0.60 -0.22
N TYR A 90 11.21 1.12 -0.23
CA TYR A 90 12.39 0.47 -0.79
C TYR A 90 13.36 0.12 0.34
N ASN A 91 13.50 -1.14 0.68
CA ASN A 91 14.47 -1.53 1.72
C ASN A 91 15.74 -2.13 1.12
N LEU A 92 15.66 -3.11 0.24
CA LEU A 92 16.81 -3.84 -0.28
C LEU A 92 16.76 -4.03 -1.80
N ALA A 93 15.58 -4.17 -2.37
CA ALA A 93 15.42 -4.46 -3.80
C ALA A 93 14.09 -3.90 -4.35
N PHE A 94 14.03 -3.69 -5.65
CA PHE A 94 12.78 -3.33 -6.32
C PHE A 94 11.73 -4.45 -6.24
N ALA A 95 12.17 -5.70 -6.09
CA ALA A 95 11.28 -6.84 -5.85
C ALA A 95 10.41 -6.65 -4.59
N ASP A 96 10.92 -5.96 -3.55
CA ASP A 96 10.14 -5.66 -2.35
C ASP A 96 8.92 -4.77 -2.66
N VAL A 97 9.09 -3.84 -3.61
CA VAL A 97 8.00 -2.99 -4.09
C VAL A 97 7.02 -3.79 -4.94
N ALA A 98 7.54 -4.61 -5.85
CA ALA A 98 6.72 -5.47 -6.69
C ALA A 98 5.82 -6.37 -5.86
N ASN A 99 6.35 -6.97 -4.81
CA ASN A 99 5.59 -7.86 -3.94
C ASN A 99 4.53 -7.11 -3.12
N GLN A 100 4.78 -5.86 -2.73
CA GLN A 100 3.74 -5.03 -2.13
C GLN A 100 2.64 -4.65 -3.14
N LEU A 101 3.00 -4.31 -4.37
CA LEU A 101 2.02 -4.03 -5.44
C LEU A 101 1.18 -5.27 -5.79
N ALA A 102 1.77 -6.47 -5.75
CA ALA A 102 1.07 -7.74 -6.00
C ALA A 102 -0.05 -8.06 -5.01
N LEU A 103 -0.17 -7.30 -3.92
CA LEU A 103 -1.34 -7.41 -3.03
C LEU A 103 -2.65 -7.01 -3.73
N TYR A 104 -2.61 -6.15 -4.73
CA TYR A 104 -3.80 -5.64 -5.41
C TYR A 104 -3.68 -5.57 -6.94
N ILE A 105 -2.48 -5.66 -7.51
CA ILE A 105 -2.23 -5.76 -8.95
C ILE A 105 -2.09 -7.24 -9.29
N GLU A 106 -2.84 -7.71 -10.27
CA GLU A 106 -2.71 -9.08 -10.76
C GLU A 106 -1.44 -9.24 -11.61
N GLU A 107 -0.87 -10.44 -11.63
CA GLU A 107 0.42 -10.68 -12.30
C GLU A 107 0.39 -10.40 -13.80
N ASP A 108 -0.73 -10.60 -14.45
CA ASP A 108 -0.96 -10.39 -15.89
C ASP A 108 -1.80 -9.14 -16.21
N GLU A 109 -2.07 -8.31 -15.21
CA GLU A 109 -2.73 -7.02 -15.39
C GLU A 109 -1.90 -6.09 -16.27
N ASP A 110 -2.56 -5.46 -17.27
CA ASP A 110 -1.92 -4.49 -18.14
C ASP A 110 -1.71 -3.16 -17.40
N LEU A 111 -0.47 -2.84 -17.13
CA LEU A 111 -0.06 -1.61 -16.44
C LEU A 111 0.01 -0.37 -17.36
N GLY A 112 -0.24 -0.54 -18.67
CA GLY A 112 -0.14 0.53 -19.66
C GLY A 112 1.28 1.04 -19.92
N ILE A 113 2.29 0.49 -19.24
CA ILE A 113 3.71 0.85 -19.37
C ILE A 113 4.59 -0.40 -19.37
N VAL A 114 5.80 -0.27 -19.92
CA VAL A 114 6.78 -1.36 -19.98
C VAL A 114 8.08 -0.95 -19.30
N PRO A 115 8.89 -1.88 -18.77
CA PRO A 115 10.22 -1.62 -18.22
C PRO A 115 11.22 -1.36 -19.35
N SER A 116 11.14 -0.19 -19.96
CA SER A 116 11.86 0.17 -21.18
C SER A 116 13.38 0.20 -21.00
N ALA A 117 13.86 0.57 -19.80
CA ALA A 117 15.29 0.58 -19.53
C ALA A 117 15.85 -0.85 -19.41
N ALA A 118 15.13 -1.75 -18.76
CA ALA A 118 15.51 -3.17 -18.72
C ALA A 118 15.46 -3.82 -20.10
N MET A 119 14.40 -3.54 -20.88
CA MET A 119 14.28 -4.07 -22.25
C MET A 119 15.37 -3.57 -23.19
N ALA A 120 15.86 -2.35 -23.00
CA ALA A 120 16.99 -1.82 -23.78
C ALA A 120 18.32 -2.54 -23.47
N LYS A 121 18.46 -3.06 -22.23
CA LYS A 121 19.64 -3.84 -21.81
C LYS A 121 19.52 -5.32 -22.11
N ASP A 122 18.32 -5.86 -21.96
CA ASP A 122 18.01 -7.28 -22.21
C ASP A 122 16.93 -7.41 -23.28
N HIS A 123 17.36 -7.56 -24.54
CA HIS A 123 16.46 -7.72 -25.69
C HIS A 123 15.66 -9.03 -25.64
N THR A 124 16.03 -9.98 -24.76
CA THR A 124 15.30 -11.25 -24.56
C THR A 124 14.24 -11.17 -23.48
N LEU A 125 14.06 -10.00 -22.84
CA LEU A 125 13.11 -9.85 -21.74
C LEU A 125 11.67 -10.18 -22.19
N ALA A 126 11.29 -9.76 -23.40
CA ALA A 126 9.98 -10.07 -23.95
C ALA A 126 9.73 -11.58 -24.06
N ASP A 127 10.73 -12.35 -24.52
CA ASP A 127 10.61 -13.81 -24.61
C ASP A 127 10.52 -14.45 -23.21
N LYS A 128 11.26 -13.91 -22.23
CA LYS A 128 11.26 -14.40 -20.84
C LYS A 128 9.94 -14.19 -20.10
N VAL A 129 9.07 -13.35 -20.62
CA VAL A 129 7.75 -13.05 -20.05
C VAL A 129 6.61 -13.36 -21.02
N ASP A 130 6.86 -14.23 -22.00
CA ASP A 130 5.88 -14.67 -23.00
C ASP A 130 5.16 -13.51 -23.71
N GLY A 131 5.89 -12.44 -24.01
CA GLY A 131 5.38 -11.23 -24.64
C GLY A 131 4.61 -10.28 -23.71
N LYS A 132 4.34 -10.66 -22.45
CA LYS A 132 3.59 -9.84 -21.45
C LYS A 132 4.50 -8.77 -20.82
N THR A 133 5.02 -7.88 -21.65
CA THR A 133 6.03 -6.88 -21.24
C THR A 133 5.45 -5.71 -20.41
N ASN A 134 4.15 -5.50 -20.45
CA ASN A 134 3.42 -4.43 -19.74
C ASN A 134 2.80 -4.88 -18.41
N THR A 135 3.35 -5.92 -17.79
CA THR A 135 2.82 -6.53 -16.57
C THR A 135 3.81 -6.41 -15.40
N LEU A 136 3.32 -6.63 -14.19
CA LEU A 136 4.16 -6.62 -12.98
C LEU A 136 5.26 -7.69 -13.04
N VAL A 137 5.03 -8.81 -13.75
CA VAL A 137 6.03 -9.87 -13.96
C VAL A 137 7.24 -9.33 -14.74
N ALA A 138 7.02 -8.50 -15.76
CA ALA A 138 8.09 -7.88 -16.51
C ALA A 138 8.89 -6.87 -15.64
N PHE A 139 8.19 -6.07 -14.84
CA PHE A 139 8.85 -5.15 -13.91
C PHE A 139 9.65 -5.86 -12.82
N LYS A 140 9.21 -7.03 -12.32
CA LYS A 140 9.97 -7.85 -11.36
C LYS A 140 11.36 -8.27 -11.89
N ARG A 141 11.55 -8.24 -13.22
CA ARG A 141 12.85 -8.56 -13.87
C ARG A 141 13.71 -7.32 -14.14
N SER A 142 13.18 -6.11 -13.85
CA SER A 142 13.94 -4.87 -14.03
C SER A 142 14.69 -4.50 -12.75
N GLU A 143 15.99 -4.30 -12.87
CA GLU A 143 16.86 -3.69 -11.84
C GLU A 143 17.06 -2.20 -12.09
N GLU A 144 16.35 -1.61 -13.06
CA GLU A 144 16.53 -0.25 -13.51
C GLU A 144 15.65 0.71 -12.70
N SER A 145 16.29 1.65 -12.01
CA SER A 145 15.59 2.63 -11.16
C SER A 145 14.60 3.51 -11.93
N ASP A 146 14.85 3.75 -13.22
CA ASP A 146 13.98 4.58 -14.06
C ASP A 146 12.67 3.89 -14.39
N ASP A 147 12.69 2.57 -14.62
CA ASP A 147 11.48 1.78 -14.82
C ASP A 147 10.60 1.81 -13.58
N TRP A 148 11.18 1.59 -12.41
CA TRP A 148 10.48 1.61 -11.14
C TRP A 148 9.96 3.01 -10.78
N ARG A 149 10.72 4.06 -11.09
CA ARG A 149 10.26 5.44 -10.86
C ARG A 149 9.03 5.75 -11.71
N ARG A 150 8.99 5.28 -12.95
CA ARG A 150 7.82 5.44 -13.83
C ARG A 150 6.62 4.68 -13.30
N LEU A 151 6.77 3.39 -12.96
CA LEU A 151 5.69 2.59 -12.39
C LEU A 151 5.15 3.22 -11.11
N MET A 152 6.04 3.64 -10.21
CA MET A 152 5.65 4.21 -8.91
C MET A 152 5.09 5.62 -8.99
N SER A 153 5.21 6.33 -10.12
CA SER A 153 4.60 7.66 -10.27
C SER A 153 3.08 7.62 -10.11
N ASP A 154 2.46 6.51 -10.50
CA ASP A 154 1.00 6.34 -10.46
C ASP A 154 0.51 5.69 -9.15
N HIS A 155 1.41 5.02 -8.43
CA HIS A 155 1.06 4.25 -7.22
C HIS A 155 1.58 4.85 -5.91
N LEU A 156 2.60 5.74 -5.94
CA LEU A 156 3.27 6.24 -4.74
C LEU A 156 3.03 7.73 -4.52
N VAL A 157 2.45 8.06 -3.37
CA VAL A 157 2.42 9.42 -2.84
C VAL A 157 3.48 9.57 -1.75
N ARG A 158 4.60 10.23 -2.07
CA ARG A 158 5.68 10.46 -1.09
C ARG A 158 5.54 11.84 -0.44
N ARG A 159 5.43 11.86 0.89
CA ARG A 159 5.40 13.09 1.68
C ARG A 159 6.64 13.16 2.57
N THR A 160 7.55 14.10 2.27
CA THR A 160 8.73 14.36 3.10
C THR A 160 8.38 15.31 4.25
N ARG A 161 9.15 15.25 5.34
CA ARG A 161 8.99 16.20 6.48
C ARG A 161 9.08 17.66 6.01
N SER A 162 9.94 17.96 5.05
CA SER A 162 10.07 19.32 4.47
C SER A 162 8.82 19.73 3.69
N PHE A 163 8.20 18.80 2.95
CA PHE A 163 6.93 19.03 2.26
C PHE A 163 5.80 19.31 3.28
N ILE A 164 5.70 18.48 4.33
CA ILE A 164 4.69 18.66 5.39
C ILE A 164 4.87 20.01 6.07
N LYS A 165 6.10 20.40 6.43
CA LYS A 165 6.38 21.71 7.04
C LYS A 165 6.03 22.88 6.11
N LYS A 166 6.23 22.74 4.80
CA LYS A 166 5.85 23.79 3.81
C LYS A 166 4.35 23.83 3.56
N SER A 167 3.68 22.70 3.62
CA SER A 167 2.23 22.57 3.36
C SER A 167 1.37 22.84 4.58
N ALA A 168 1.92 22.67 5.78
CA ALA A 168 1.26 23.05 7.02
C ALA A 168 1.19 24.56 7.08
N LYS A 169 0.12 25.14 6.54
CA LYS A 169 -0.22 26.54 6.83
C LYS A 169 -0.42 26.61 8.33
N LYS A 170 0.34 27.50 8.98
CA LYS A 170 0.16 27.84 10.38
C LYS A 170 -1.32 28.13 10.61
N LYS A 171 -2.02 27.26 11.32
CA LYS A 171 -3.40 27.51 11.73
C LYS A 171 -3.37 28.31 13.03
N LEU A 172 -3.87 29.52 12.98
CA LEU A 172 -4.21 30.27 14.19
C LEU A 172 -5.42 29.59 14.84
N VAL A 173 -5.23 29.04 16.03
CA VAL A 173 -6.30 28.45 16.83
C VAL A 173 -6.57 29.40 17.98
N THR A 174 -7.79 29.92 18.06
CA THR A 174 -8.24 30.70 19.23
C THR A 174 -8.64 29.69 20.31
N LEU A 175 -7.95 29.76 21.42
CA LEU A 175 -8.29 28.95 22.61
C LEU A 175 -9.55 29.46 23.29
N THR A 176 -10.13 28.64 24.16
CA THR A 176 -11.37 28.99 24.92
C THR A 176 -11.21 30.18 25.85
N ASP A 177 -10.00 30.57 26.17
CA ASP A 177 -9.64 31.76 26.94
C ASP A 177 -9.44 33.04 26.08
N GLY A 178 -9.67 32.94 24.76
CA GLY A 178 -9.49 34.03 23.81
C GLY A 178 -8.06 34.26 23.34
N THR A 179 -7.07 33.47 23.82
CA THR A 179 -5.70 33.55 23.31
C THR A 179 -5.57 32.86 21.95
N VAL A 180 -4.76 33.47 21.07
CA VAL A 180 -4.49 32.93 19.73
C VAL A 180 -3.13 32.27 19.75
N GLN A 181 -3.09 30.95 19.52
CA GLN A 181 -1.86 30.17 19.36
C GLN A 181 -1.69 29.71 17.93
N GLU A 182 -0.46 29.78 17.44
CA GLU A 182 -0.02 29.22 16.15
C GLU A 182 0.31 27.72 16.35
N ARG A 183 -0.43 26.84 15.69
CA ARG A 183 -0.15 25.38 15.66
C ARG A 183 0.20 24.91 14.28
#